data_6fbe4e9876c4cf697c182f49b6b99d23
#
_entry.id   6fbe4e9876c4cf697c182f49b6b99d23
#
_cell.length_a   1.000
_cell.length_b   1.000
_cell.length_c   1.000
_cell.angle_alpha   90.00
_cell.angle_beta   90.00
_cell.angle_gamma   90.00
#
_symmetry.space_group_name_H-M   'P 1'
#
loop_
_entity.id
_entity.type
_entity.pdbx_description
1 polymer ?
#
loop_
_entity_poly.entity_id
_entity_poly.type
_entity_poly.pdbx_seq_one_letter_code
_entity_poly.pdbx_strand_id
1 'polypeptide(L)'
;MTRLIPLLCVTSLMLPTAASHSFASGGEPQREPSTEVRELLERDELPEGVVFEIIENDRAALSALLPELRANIARLRKRDPDYPVAVVAHGAEQFTLTRGEAGQHPGLHAEVESLVRNEGVDVSVCGTFADWRGIEAEAFADFVEVADLAPDRLDDYRELGFEIIRLRPSLLDAPEQDPWEFDFDTP
;
A
#
# COMPACT_ATOMS: atom_id res chain seq x y z
N MET A 1 59.85 67.54 20.39
CA MET A 1 59.94 66.06 20.31
C MET A 1 58.58 65.51 20.61
N THR A 2 57.75 65.35 19.57
CA THR A 2 56.35 64.95 19.68
C THR A 2 56.20 63.53 19.14
N ARG A 3 55.85 62.55 19.99
CA ARG A 3 55.61 61.18 19.57
C ARG A 3 54.12 60.99 19.20
N LEU A 4 53.85 60.67 17.94
CA LEU A 4 52.53 60.23 17.46
C LEU A 4 52.35 58.75 17.82
N ILE A 5 51.22 58.41 18.41
CA ILE A 5 50.75 57.06 18.69
C ILE A 5 49.75 56.71 17.58
N PRO A 6 49.90 55.60 16.81
CA PRO A 6 48.89 55.19 15.84
C PRO A 6 47.74 54.46 16.54
N LEU A 7 46.53 54.87 16.25
CA LEU A 7 45.24 54.32 16.65
C LEU A 7 45.01 53.03 15.82
N LEU A 8 45.04 51.86 16.46
CA LEU A 8 44.66 50.59 15.85
C LEU A 8 43.13 50.50 15.81
N CYS A 9 42.61 50.54 14.61
CA CYS A 9 41.20 50.33 14.34
C CYS A 9 40.94 48.80 14.26
N VAL A 10 40.37 48.20 15.29
CA VAL A 10 39.98 46.79 15.29
C VAL A 10 38.60 46.69 14.63
N THR A 11 38.60 46.29 13.35
CA THR A 11 37.37 45.93 12.64
C THR A 11 36.93 44.54 13.05
N SER A 12 35.88 44.49 13.86
CA SER A 12 35.20 43.23 14.28
C SER A 12 34.41 42.69 13.07
N LEU A 13 34.90 41.59 12.51
CA LEU A 13 34.25 40.88 11.41
C LEU A 13 33.14 39.99 12.01
N MET A 14 31.89 40.44 11.95
CA MET A 14 30.74 39.60 12.27
C MET A 14 30.50 38.59 11.15
N LEU A 15 30.79 37.30 11.41
CA LEU A 15 30.34 36.22 10.57
C LEU A 15 28.84 36.00 10.78
N PRO A 16 28.04 35.88 9.70
CA PRO A 16 26.67 35.45 9.83
C PRO A 16 26.64 33.95 10.19
N THR A 17 26.08 33.61 11.33
CA THR A 17 25.74 32.25 11.70
C THR A 17 24.65 31.77 10.74
N ALA A 18 25.00 30.89 9.81
CA ALA A 18 24.04 30.17 8.98
C ALA A 18 23.26 29.23 9.89
N ALA A 19 22.03 29.59 10.18
CA ALA A 19 21.08 28.67 10.82
C ALA A 19 20.80 27.52 9.86
N SER A 20 21.42 26.38 10.12
CA SER A 20 21.09 25.13 9.45
C SER A 20 19.64 24.77 9.82
N HIS A 21 18.70 25.06 8.94
CA HIS A 21 17.35 24.51 9.03
C HIS A 21 17.47 23.02 8.69
N SER A 22 17.57 22.20 9.73
CA SER A 22 17.28 20.77 9.58
C SER A 22 15.83 20.66 9.14
N PHE A 23 15.61 20.40 7.85
CA PHE A 23 14.34 19.85 7.39
C PHE A 23 14.21 18.51 8.05
N ALA A 24 13.44 18.47 9.14
CA ALA A 24 12.88 17.21 9.62
C ALA A 24 12.11 16.63 8.45
N SER A 25 12.66 15.58 7.84
CA SER A 25 11.94 14.73 6.91
C SER A 25 10.73 14.24 7.69
N GLY A 26 9.57 14.83 7.41
CA GLY A 26 8.30 14.36 7.94
C GLY A 26 8.05 12.99 7.32
N GLY A 27 8.58 11.94 7.96
CA GLY A 27 8.18 10.58 7.66
C GLY A 27 6.67 10.53 7.93
N GLU A 28 5.89 10.19 6.89
CA GLU A 28 4.52 9.75 7.10
C GLU A 28 4.53 8.72 8.23
N PRO A 29 3.53 8.72 9.12
CA PRO A 29 3.44 7.73 10.17
C PRO A 29 3.46 6.35 9.48
N GLN A 30 4.59 5.66 9.58
CA GLN A 30 4.73 4.32 9.02
C GLN A 30 3.74 3.44 9.78
N ARG A 31 2.67 3.02 9.12
CA ARG A 31 1.77 2.04 9.70
C ARG A 31 2.57 0.81 10.11
N GLU A 32 2.27 0.31 11.30
CA GLU A 32 2.85 -0.94 11.74
C GLU A 32 2.34 -2.07 10.84
N PRO A 33 3.17 -3.07 10.52
CA PRO A 33 2.73 -4.23 9.76
C PRO A 33 1.67 -5.01 10.54
N SER A 34 0.84 -5.74 9.82
CA SER A 34 -0.16 -6.62 10.43
C SER A 34 0.49 -7.62 11.39
N THR A 35 -0.29 -8.13 12.34
CA THR A 35 0.20 -9.11 13.31
C THR A 35 0.70 -10.36 12.61
N GLU A 36 -0.01 -10.81 11.60
CA GLU A 36 0.31 -12.00 10.78
C GLU A 36 1.66 -11.85 10.09
N VAL A 37 1.95 -10.68 9.50
CA VAL A 37 3.26 -10.42 8.87
C VAL A 37 4.38 -10.37 9.91
N ARG A 38 4.12 -9.85 11.10
CA ARG A 38 5.13 -9.86 12.18
C ARG A 38 5.45 -11.28 12.62
N GLU A 39 4.43 -12.10 12.84
CA GLU A 39 4.59 -13.51 13.20
C GLU A 39 5.31 -14.31 12.11
N LEU A 40 4.99 -14.03 10.84
CA LEU A 40 5.67 -14.62 9.70
C LEU A 40 7.17 -14.27 9.69
N LEU A 41 7.51 -13.02 9.95
CA LEU A 41 8.90 -12.55 9.96
C LEU A 41 9.72 -13.10 11.15
N GLU A 42 9.09 -13.64 12.18
CA GLU A 42 9.76 -14.29 13.31
C GLU A 42 10.12 -15.77 13.01
N ARG A 43 9.61 -16.35 11.91
CA ARG A 43 9.92 -17.73 11.51
C ARG A 43 11.34 -17.85 10.96
N ASP A 44 11.97 -19.00 11.18
CA ASP A 44 13.30 -19.31 10.61
C ASP A 44 13.25 -19.36 9.08
N GLU A 45 12.19 -19.99 8.54
CA GLU A 45 11.93 -20.12 7.11
C GLU A 45 10.63 -19.39 6.75
N LEU A 46 10.70 -18.58 5.66
CA LEU A 46 9.51 -17.97 5.07
C LEU A 46 8.85 -18.95 4.10
N PRO A 47 7.51 -18.83 3.88
CA PRO A 47 6.87 -19.50 2.75
C PRO A 47 7.41 -19.00 1.41
N GLU A 48 7.07 -19.67 0.32
CA GLU A 48 7.53 -19.31 -1.04
C GLU A 48 7.07 -17.90 -1.48
N GLY A 49 6.04 -17.37 -0.84
CA GLY A 49 5.52 -16.02 -1.04
C GLY A 49 4.36 -15.72 -0.11
N VAL A 50 3.81 -14.52 -0.24
CA VAL A 50 2.62 -14.09 0.50
C VAL A 50 1.58 -13.57 -0.48
N VAL A 51 0.31 -13.94 -0.26
CA VAL A 51 -0.85 -13.32 -0.90
C VAL A 51 -1.60 -12.50 0.13
N PHE A 52 -1.80 -11.23 -0.13
CA PHE A 52 -2.72 -10.39 0.63
C PHE A 52 -4.12 -10.51 0.05
N GLU A 53 -5.01 -11.18 0.77
CA GLU A 53 -6.42 -11.27 0.42
C GLU A 53 -7.17 -10.05 0.96
N ILE A 54 -7.93 -9.38 0.10
CA ILE A 54 -8.82 -8.28 0.46
C ILE A 54 -10.23 -8.65 -0.01
N ILE A 55 -11.18 -8.65 0.91
CA ILE A 55 -12.59 -8.87 0.60
C ILE A 55 -13.44 -7.97 1.53
N GLU A 56 -13.85 -6.84 0.99
CA GLU A 56 -14.57 -5.82 1.72
C GLU A 56 -15.79 -5.32 0.93
N ASN A 57 -16.85 -4.98 1.65
CA ASN A 57 -18.06 -4.44 1.03
C ASN A 57 -17.96 -2.93 0.75
N ASP A 58 -17.00 -2.25 1.38
CA ASP A 58 -16.73 -0.84 1.17
C ASP A 58 -15.76 -0.64 0.00
N ARG A 59 -16.17 0.11 -1.03
CA ARG A 59 -15.32 0.46 -2.18
C ARG A 59 -14.07 1.26 -1.77
N ALA A 60 -14.13 2.03 -0.67
CA ALA A 60 -13.00 2.79 -0.17
C ALA A 60 -11.95 1.93 0.55
N ALA A 61 -12.28 0.67 0.87
CA ALA A 61 -11.43 -0.19 1.68
C ALA A 61 -10.02 -0.40 1.08
N LEU A 62 -9.92 -0.57 -0.24
CA LEU A 62 -8.62 -0.73 -0.89
C LEU A 62 -7.72 0.49 -0.67
N SER A 63 -8.24 1.70 -0.83
CA SER A 63 -7.49 2.94 -0.57
C SER A 63 -7.07 3.06 0.90
N ALA A 64 -7.93 2.63 1.82
CA ALA A 64 -7.63 2.65 3.25
C ALA A 64 -6.57 1.61 3.65
N LEU A 65 -6.55 0.45 3.01
CA LEU A 65 -5.62 -0.64 3.28
C LEU A 65 -4.26 -0.47 2.58
N LEU A 66 -4.18 0.34 1.54
CA LEU A 66 -2.97 0.49 0.72
C LEU A 66 -1.72 0.89 1.53
N PRO A 67 -1.77 1.83 2.51
CA PRO A 67 -0.61 2.15 3.35
C PRO A 67 -0.12 0.97 4.19
N GLU A 68 -1.04 0.14 4.71
CA GLU A 68 -0.68 -1.07 5.46
C GLU A 68 -0.10 -2.15 4.55
N LEU A 69 -0.71 -2.37 3.38
CA LEU A 69 -0.20 -3.28 2.35
C LEU A 69 1.25 -2.93 1.99
N ARG A 70 1.53 -1.65 1.70
CA ARG A 70 2.89 -1.19 1.42
C ARG A 70 3.85 -1.40 2.57
N ALA A 71 3.43 -1.14 3.80
CA ALA A 71 4.26 -1.38 4.98
C ALA A 71 4.60 -2.87 5.13
N ASN A 72 3.65 -3.76 4.90
CA ASN A 72 3.84 -5.21 4.92
C ASN A 72 4.83 -5.66 3.83
N ILE A 73 4.66 -5.21 2.59
CA ILE A 73 5.55 -5.51 1.47
C ILE A 73 6.99 -5.04 1.79
N ALA A 74 7.13 -3.80 2.24
CA ALA A 74 8.44 -3.25 2.57
C ALA A 74 9.15 -4.04 3.68
N ARG A 75 8.42 -4.54 4.67
CA ARG A 75 8.99 -5.37 5.76
C ARG A 75 9.41 -6.74 5.26
N LEU A 76 8.60 -7.40 4.44
CA LEU A 76 8.94 -8.68 3.81
C LEU A 76 10.21 -8.54 2.96
N ARG A 77 10.27 -7.55 2.08
CA ARG A 77 11.40 -7.28 1.17
C ARG A 77 12.64 -6.73 1.86
N LYS A 78 12.53 -6.24 3.08
CA LYS A 78 13.70 -5.94 3.90
C LYS A 78 14.45 -7.20 4.31
N ARG A 79 13.74 -8.33 4.49
CA ARG A 79 14.33 -9.64 4.79
C ARG A 79 14.82 -10.35 3.53
N ASP A 80 14.03 -10.29 2.47
CA ASP A 80 14.34 -10.81 1.13
C ASP A 80 13.87 -9.81 0.08
N PRO A 81 14.78 -9.10 -0.64
CA PRO A 81 14.43 -8.07 -1.59
C PRO A 81 13.54 -8.53 -2.76
N ASP A 82 13.66 -9.80 -3.16
CA ASP A 82 12.92 -10.39 -4.27
C ASP A 82 11.72 -11.22 -3.80
N TYR A 83 11.34 -11.09 -2.51
CA TYR A 83 10.28 -11.90 -1.92
C TYR A 83 8.97 -11.77 -2.71
N PRO A 84 8.39 -12.89 -3.18
CA PRO A 84 7.18 -12.88 -3.98
C PRO A 84 5.96 -12.43 -3.19
N VAL A 85 5.23 -11.45 -3.73
CA VAL A 85 4.02 -10.92 -3.13
C VAL A 85 2.93 -10.81 -4.18
N ALA A 86 1.73 -11.25 -3.82
CA ALA A 86 0.52 -11.06 -4.59
C ALA A 86 -0.59 -10.38 -3.77
N VAL A 87 -1.56 -9.79 -4.46
CA VAL A 87 -2.78 -9.21 -3.89
C VAL A 87 -3.97 -9.76 -4.65
N VAL A 88 -4.96 -10.28 -3.94
CA VAL A 88 -6.23 -10.72 -4.50
C VAL A 88 -7.35 -9.91 -3.86
N ALA A 89 -7.97 -9.01 -4.63
CA ALA A 89 -9.12 -8.21 -4.21
C ALA A 89 -10.39 -8.79 -4.84
N HIS A 90 -11.37 -9.16 -4.01
CA HIS A 90 -12.56 -9.83 -4.53
C HIS A 90 -13.89 -9.45 -3.84
N GLY A 91 -13.90 -8.31 -3.15
CA GLY A 91 -15.09 -7.65 -2.66
C GLY A 91 -15.46 -6.41 -3.49
N ALA A 92 -16.27 -5.51 -2.92
CA ALA A 92 -16.68 -4.29 -3.62
C ALA A 92 -15.52 -3.30 -3.84
N GLU A 93 -14.46 -3.39 -3.04
CA GLU A 93 -13.24 -2.57 -3.15
C GLU A 93 -12.54 -2.71 -4.50
N GLN A 94 -12.64 -3.89 -5.15
CA GLN A 94 -12.01 -4.13 -6.46
C GLN A 94 -12.51 -3.17 -7.55
N PHE A 95 -13.77 -2.70 -7.46
CA PHE A 95 -14.37 -1.84 -8.48
C PHE A 95 -13.73 -0.45 -8.57
N THR A 96 -13.01 -0.02 -7.54
CA THR A 96 -12.20 1.21 -7.61
C THR A 96 -11.02 1.09 -8.58
N LEU A 97 -10.67 -0.13 -9.00
CA LEU A 97 -9.61 -0.40 -9.99
C LEU A 97 -10.12 -0.44 -11.44
N THR A 98 -11.39 -0.12 -11.67
CA THR A 98 -11.88 0.02 -13.04
C THR A 98 -11.34 1.30 -13.69
N ARG A 99 -11.18 1.30 -15.01
CA ARG A 99 -10.70 2.47 -15.78
C ARG A 99 -11.61 3.69 -15.60
N GLY A 100 -12.92 3.45 -15.40
CA GLY A 100 -13.90 4.51 -15.15
C GLY A 100 -13.65 5.26 -13.84
N GLU A 101 -13.09 4.59 -12.85
CA GLU A 101 -12.79 5.15 -11.53
C GLU A 101 -11.43 5.85 -11.44
N ALA A 102 -10.56 5.70 -12.45
CA ALA A 102 -9.21 6.26 -12.44
C ALA A 102 -9.18 7.78 -12.19
N GLY A 103 -10.17 8.50 -12.74
CA GLY A 103 -10.29 9.96 -12.55
C GLY A 103 -10.71 10.36 -11.13
N GLN A 104 -11.44 9.50 -10.41
CA GLN A 104 -11.90 9.71 -9.05
C GLN A 104 -10.87 9.24 -8.01
N HIS A 105 -10.08 8.21 -8.37
CA HIS A 105 -9.09 7.58 -7.52
C HIS A 105 -7.67 7.60 -8.13
N PRO A 106 -7.15 8.76 -8.63
CA PRO A 106 -5.89 8.80 -9.38
C PRO A 106 -4.69 8.35 -8.53
N GLY A 107 -4.68 8.65 -7.23
CA GLY A 107 -3.64 8.22 -6.30
C GLY A 107 -3.61 6.70 -6.14
N LEU A 108 -4.78 6.07 -5.93
CA LEU A 108 -4.89 4.63 -5.82
C LEU A 108 -4.39 3.93 -7.10
N HIS A 109 -4.85 4.39 -8.27
CA HIS A 109 -4.41 3.81 -9.55
C HIS A 109 -2.90 3.91 -9.73
N ALA A 110 -2.31 5.10 -9.48
CA ALA A 110 -0.87 5.29 -9.60
C ALA A 110 -0.06 4.40 -8.65
N GLU A 111 -0.53 4.21 -7.42
CA GLU A 111 0.15 3.38 -6.45
C GLU A 111 0.04 1.88 -6.76
N VAL A 112 -1.14 1.39 -7.15
CA VAL A 112 -1.31 -0.01 -7.55
C VAL A 112 -0.54 -0.30 -8.84
N GLU A 113 -0.56 0.61 -9.82
CA GLU A 113 0.26 0.48 -11.03
C GLU A 113 1.75 0.41 -10.69
N SER A 114 2.23 1.21 -9.72
CA SER A 114 3.62 1.16 -9.25
C SER A 114 3.95 -0.18 -8.59
N LEU A 115 3.07 -0.71 -7.76
CA LEU A 115 3.25 -2.04 -7.16
C LEU A 115 3.44 -3.11 -8.23
N VAL A 116 2.60 -3.07 -9.27
CA VAL A 116 2.67 -4.07 -10.36
C VAL A 116 3.90 -3.86 -11.25
N ARG A 117 4.04 -2.67 -11.85
CA ARG A 117 5.03 -2.44 -12.91
C ARG A 117 6.45 -2.25 -12.41
N ASN A 118 6.61 -1.63 -11.23
CA ASN A 118 7.93 -1.26 -10.71
C ASN A 118 8.42 -2.20 -9.61
N GLU A 119 7.48 -2.82 -8.90
CA GLU A 119 7.81 -3.64 -7.74
C GLU A 119 7.49 -5.13 -7.95
N GLY A 120 6.89 -5.52 -9.09
CA GLY A 120 6.62 -6.92 -9.42
C GLY A 120 5.65 -7.59 -8.43
N VAL A 121 4.66 -6.84 -7.93
CA VAL A 121 3.55 -7.40 -7.16
C VAL A 121 2.46 -7.85 -8.11
N ASP A 122 2.02 -9.10 -8.00
CA ASP A 122 0.86 -9.56 -8.76
C ASP A 122 -0.42 -9.03 -8.13
N VAL A 123 -1.24 -8.30 -8.89
CA VAL A 123 -2.53 -7.79 -8.41
C VAL A 123 -3.65 -8.34 -9.27
N SER A 124 -4.57 -9.08 -8.66
CA SER A 124 -5.72 -9.66 -9.33
C SER A 124 -7.05 -9.33 -8.66
N VAL A 125 -8.10 -9.35 -9.47
CA VAL A 125 -9.50 -9.14 -9.06
C VAL A 125 -10.37 -10.32 -9.48
N CYS A 126 -11.57 -10.45 -8.91
CA CYS A 126 -12.51 -11.52 -9.19
C CYS A 126 -13.44 -11.17 -10.36
N GLY A 127 -13.28 -11.85 -11.50
CA GLY A 127 -14.13 -11.71 -12.68
C GLY A 127 -15.57 -12.14 -12.39
N THR A 128 -15.78 -13.30 -11.77
CA THR A 128 -17.12 -13.78 -11.43
C THR A 128 -17.92 -12.76 -10.59
N PHE A 129 -17.29 -12.13 -9.58
CA PHE A 129 -17.99 -11.11 -8.81
C PHE A 129 -18.24 -9.83 -9.61
N ALA A 130 -17.32 -9.48 -10.53
CA ALA A 130 -17.51 -8.38 -11.45
C ALA A 130 -18.68 -8.63 -12.42
N ASP A 131 -18.77 -9.83 -12.98
CA ASP A 131 -19.87 -10.25 -13.88
C ASP A 131 -21.24 -10.16 -13.19
N TRP A 132 -21.33 -10.57 -11.93
CA TRP A 132 -22.57 -10.43 -11.14
C TRP A 132 -23.01 -8.97 -10.97
N ARG A 133 -22.09 -8.02 -11.10
CA ARG A 133 -22.34 -6.58 -11.06
C ARG A 133 -22.44 -5.94 -12.45
N GLY A 134 -22.39 -6.75 -13.52
CA GLY A 134 -22.43 -6.29 -14.92
C GLY A 134 -21.20 -5.52 -15.35
N ILE A 135 -20.05 -5.83 -14.73
CA ILE A 135 -18.76 -5.20 -15.03
C ILE A 135 -17.89 -6.22 -15.76
N GLU A 136 -17.62 -5.94 -17.04
CA GLU A 136 -16.79 -6.78 -17.90
C GLU A 136 -15.30 -6.70 -17.48
N ALA A 137 -14.54 -7.77 -17.74
CA ALA A 137 -13.12 -7.84 -17.41
C ALA A 137 -12.30 -6.67 -17.99
N GLU A 138 -12.64 -6.24 -19.22
CA GLU A 138 -12.02 -5.13 -19.92
C GLU A 138 -12.26 -3.76 -19.27
N ALA A 139 -13.19 -3.67 -18.34
CA ALA A 139 -13.43 -2.43 -17.58
C ALA A 139 -12.33 -2.15 -16.56
N PHE A 140 -11.60 -3.17 -16.12
CA PHE A 140 -10.50 -2.98 -15.16
C PHE A 140 -9.26 -2.34 -15.83
N ALA A 141 -8.41 -1.73 -15.01
CA ALA A 141 -7.16 -1.15 -15.47
C ALA A 141 -6.22 -2.24 -16.02
N ASP A 142 -5.41 -1.91 -17.01
CA ASP A 142 -4.56 -2.86 -17.74
C ASP A 142 -3.36 -3.41 -16.94
N PHE A 143 -3.12 -2.85 -15.77
CA PHE A 143 -2.12 -3.36 -14.81
C PHE A 143 -2.72 -4.36 -13.81
N VAL A 144 -4.02 -4.63 -13.84
CA VAL A 144 -4.70 -5.58 -12.94
C VAL A 144 -5.08 -6.83 -13.72
N GLU A 145 -4.76 -8.00 -13.20
CA GLU A 145 -5.21 -9.27 -13.75
C GLU A 145 -6.66 -9.55 -13.30
N VAL A 146 -7.50 -10.00 -14.21
CA VAL A 146 -8.86 -10.45 -13.88
C VAL A 146 -8.86 -11.98 -13.84
N ALA A 147 -8.88 -12.55 -12.63
CA ALA A 147 -9.00 -13.99 -12.44
C ALA A 147 -10.46 -14.42 -12.59
N ASP A 148 -10.71 -15.57 -13.20
CA ASP A 148 -12.08 -16.09 -13.37
C ASP A 148 -12.80 -16.19 -12.03
N LEU A 149 -12.16 -16.79 -11.02
CA LEU A 149 -12.71 -16.92 -9.67
C LEU A 149 -11.58 -16.72 -8.62
N ALA A 150 -11.78 -15.77 -7.70
CA ALA A 150 -10.76 -15.46 -6.69
C ALA A 150 -10.42 -16.63 -5.74
N PRO A 151 -11.37 -17.44 -5.24
CA PRO A 151 -11.03 -18.63 -4.49
C PRO A 151 -10.08 -19.60 -5.22
N ASP A 152 -10.30 -19.85 -6.51
CA ASP A 152 -9.42 -20.72 -7.30
C ASP A 152 -8.02 -20.09 -7.41
N ARG A 153 -7.94 -18.78 -7.62
CA ARG A 153 -6.66 -18.06 -7.64
C ARG A 153 -5.91 -18.15 -6.31
N LEU A 154 -6.61 -18.07 -5.20
CA LEU A 154 -6.02 -18.28 -3.87
C LEU A 154 -5.55 -19.72 -3.66
N ASP A 155 -6.28 -20.70 -4.18
CA ASP A 155 -5.87 -22.10 -4.13
C ASP A 155 -4.61 -22.36 -4.97
N ASP A 156 -4.50 -21.77 -6.17
CA ASP A 156 -3.29 -21.82 -6.98
C ASP A 156 -2.06 -21.29 -6.21
N TYR A 157 -2.20 -20.17 -5.50
CA TYR A 157 -1.11 -19.64 -4.69
C TYR A 157 -0.77 -20.56 -3.51
N ARG A 158 -1.76 -21.20 -2.86
CA ARG A 158 -1.50 -22.18 -1.80
C ARG A 158 -0.72 -23.38 -2.31
N GLU A 159 -1.07 -23.88 -3.52
CA GLU A 159 -0.34 -24.97 -4.16
C GLU A 159 1.11 -24.59 -4.50
N LEU A 160 1.39 -23.30 -4.77
CA LEU A 160 2.72 -22.77 -4.96
C LEU A 160 3.49 -22.51 -3.64
N GLY A 161 2.89 -22.81 -2.48
CA GLY A 161 3.52 -22.62 -1.18
C GLY A 161 3.43 -21.20 -0.60
N PHE A 162 2.53 -20.38 -1.13
CA PHE A 162 2.27 -19.05 -0.59
C PHE A 162 1.39 -19.10 0.65
N GLU A 163 1.65 -18.20 1.59
CA GLU A 163 0.77 -17.98 2.74
C GLU A 163 -0.25 -16.88 2.42
N ILE A 164 -1.54 -17.16 2.75
CA ILE A 164 -2.62 -16.19 2.55
C ILE A 164 -2.81 -15.38 3.82
N ILE A 165 -2.66 -14.07 3.71
CA ILE A 165 -2.87 -13.11 4.80
C ILE A 165 -4.04 -12.22 4.43
N ARG A 166 -5.13 -12.26 5.21
CA ARG A 166 -6.27 -11.42 4.97
C ARG A 166 -6.08 -10.05 5.61
N LEU A 167 -6.05 -9.01 4.77
CA LEU A 167 -6.06 -7.62 5.24
C LEU A 167 -7.50 -7.15 5.45
N ARG A 168 -7.71 -6.49 6.58
CA ARG A 168 -8.99 -5.87 6.94
C ARG A 168 -8.74 -4.47 7.47
N PRO A 169 -9.63 -3.50 7.17
CA PRO A 169 -9.57 -2.20 7.84
C PRO A 169 -9.57 -2.39 9.36
N SER A 170 -8.75 -1.62 10.06
CA SER A 170 -8.72 -1.68 11.53
C SER A 170 -10.12 -1.38 12.07
N LEU A 171 -10.63 -2.24 12.96
CA LEU A 171 -11.94 -2.08 13.59
C LEU A 171 -12.09 -0.76 14.37
N LEU A 172 -11.01 -0.02 14.57
CA LEU A 172 -11.01 1.29 15.21
C LEU A 172 -11.50 2.41 14.27
N ASP A 173 -11.52 2.17 12.96
CA ASP A 173 -11.92 3.13 11.93
C ASP A 173 -13.20 2.70 11.17
N ALA A 174 -13.72 1.50 11.43
CA ALA A 174 -14.91 0.99 10.76
C ALA A 174 -16.17 1.38 11.54
N PRO A 175 -17.20 2.00 10.91
CA PRO A 175 -18.55 1.96 11.47
C PRO A 175 -18.92 0.48 11.63
N GLU A 176 -19.53 0.15 12.77
CA GLU A 176 -20.03 -1.21 13.08
C GLU A 176 -21.05 -1.63 12.01
N GLN A 177 -20.55 -2.24 10.93
CA GLN A 177 -21.38 -2.80 9.88
C GLN A 177 -21.50 -4.30 10.13
N ASP A 178 -22.74 -4.79 10.12
CA ASP A 178 -23.03 -6.21 10.15
C ASP A 178 -22.34 -6.87 8.95
N PRO A 179 -21.41 -7.83 9.15
CA PRO A 179 -20.67 -8.46 8.04
C PRO A 179 -21.56 -9.22 7.05
N TRP A 180 -22.85 -9.35 7.34
CA TRP A 180 -23.85 -10.05 6.50
C TRP A 180 -24.89 -9.12 5.87
N GLU A 181 -24.86 -7.80 6.15
CA GLU A 181 -25.74 -6.83 5.54
C GLU A 181 -25.25 -6.46 4.13
N PHE A 182 -25.51 -7.35 3.17
CA PHE A 182 -25.34 -7.04 1.75
C PHE A 182 -26.48 -6.14 1.29
N ASP A 183 -26.22 -4.87 1.10
CA ASP A 183 -27.14 -3.97 0.43
C ASP A 183 -27.16 -4.29 -1.09
N PHE A 184 -28.10 -5.11 -1.49
CA PHE A 184 -28.31 -5.51 -2.90
C PHE A 184 -29.01 -4.41 -3.72
N ASP A 185 -29.46 -3.33 -3.09
CA ASP A 185 -30.30 -2.28 -3.72
C ASP A 185 -29.52 -1.02 -4.11
N THR A 186 -28.19 -0.95 -3.90
CA THR A 186 -27.39 0.20 -4.34
C THR A 186 -26.92 -0.04 -5.77
N PRO A 187 -27.40 0.78 -6.76
CA PRO A 187 -27.02 0.66 -8.16
C PRO A 187 -25.57 1.04 -8.42
#